data_a219fca206114cbf7861d417124183da
#
_entry.id   a219fca206114cbf7861d417124183da
#
_cell.length_a   1.000
_cell.length_b   1.000
_cell.length_c   1.000
_cell.angle_alpha   90.00
_cell.angle_beta   90.00
_cell.angle_gamma   90.00
#
_symmetry.space_group_name_H-M   'P 1'
#
loop_
_entity.id
_entity.type
_entity.pdbx_description
1 polymer ?
#
loop_
_entity_poly.entity_id
_entity_poly.type
_entity_poly.pdbx_seq_one_letter_code
_entity_poly.pdbx_strand_id
1 'polypeptide(L)'
;RFLFDIALSRLGRIQMDGLVKSQGKKFDLIFRTEKPLPAYMRKDISRIFHDFAELGGITGGLTFQASARFINVPIDYIDGQLRSGLVV
;
A
#
# COMPACT_ATOMS: atom_id res chain seq x y z
N ARG A 1 4.91 -7.47 8.08
CA ARG A 1 4.30 -6.19 7.73
C ARG A 1 5.32 -5.27 7.08
N PHE A 2 4.94 -4.58 6.05
CA PHE A 2 5.80 -3.59 5.44
C PHE A 2 5.03 -2.30 5.15
N LEU A 3 5.76 -1.20 5.10
CA LEU A 3 5.21 0.10 4.79
C LEU A 3 6.07 0.77 3.72
N PHE A 4 5.43 1.26 2.66
CA PHE A 4 6.06 2.13 1.66
C PHE A 4 5.39 3.48 1.72
N ASP A 5 6.18 4.53 1.72
CA ASP A 5 5.71 5.91 1.85
C ASP A 5 6.28 6.70 0.68
N ILE A 6 5.39 7.22 -0.18
CA ILE A 6 5.78 7.90 -1.41
C ILE A 6 5.05 9.24 -1.47
N ALA A 7 5.77 10.28 -1.84
CA ALA A 7 5.18 11.58 -2.11
C ALA A 7 5.15 11.83 -3.62
N LEU A 8 3.95 12.01 -4.15
CA LEU A 8 3.73 12.26 -5.58
C LEU A 8 3.24 13.69 -5.77
N SER A 9 3.70 14.34 -6.84
CA SER A 9 3.43 15.76 -7.06
C SER A 9 1.94 16.08 -7.23
N ARG A 10 1.16 15.19 -7.84
CA ARG A 10 -0.26 15.43 -8.08
C ARG A 10 -1.18 14.77 -7.07
N LEU A 11 -0.81 13.61 -6.60
CA LEU A 11 -1.65 12.82 -5.72
C LEU A 11 -1.32 13.01 -4.25
N GLY A 12 -0.20 13.65 -3.96
CA GLY A 12 0.25 13.83 -2.59
C GLY A 12 0.89 12.58 -2.02
N ARG A 13 0.79 12.43 -0.71
CA ARG A 13 1.40 11.31 -0.02
C ARG A 13 0.54 10.06 -0.15
N ILE A 14 1.20 8.96 -0.47
CA ILE A 14 0.59 7.64 -0.55
C ILE A 14 1.41 6.69 0.32
N GLN A 15 0.72 5.94 1.15
CA GLN A 15 1.35 4.92 1.97
C GLN A 15 0.73 3.56 1.65
N MET A 16 1.57 2.60 1.30
CA MET A 16 1.16 1.22 1.13
C MET A 16 1.54 0.44 2.37
N ASP A 17 0.54 -0.16 3.01
CA ASP A 17 0.71 -0.92 4.24
C ASP A 17 0.30 -2.35 3.96
N GLY A 18 1.28 -3.24 3.92
CA GLY A 18 1.06 -4.65 3.59
C GLY A 18 1.30 -5.56 4.78
N LEU A 19 0.43 -6.54 4.93
CA LEU A 19 0.55 -7.55 5.96
C LEU A 19 0.49 -8.93 5.33
N VAL A 20 1.58 -9.68 5.49
CA VAL A 20 1.71 -11.04 4.96
C VAL A 20 1.59 -12.02 6.11
N LYS A 21 0.72 -13.02 5.97
CA LYS A 21 0.49 -14.05 6.96
C LYS A 21 0.48 -15.43 6.30
N SER A 22 0.42 -16.46 7.13
CA SER A 22 0.26 -17.85 6.69
C SER A 22 1.31 -18.27 5.67
N GLN A 23 2.57 -17.94 5.95
CA GLN A 23 3.70 -18.29 5.10
C GLN A 23 3.54 -17.78 3.66
N GLY A 24 3.03 -16.55 3.54
CA GLY A 24 2.85 -15.94 2.24
C GLY A 24 1.56 -16.29 1.52
N LYS A 25 0.66 -17.02 2.18
CA LYS A 25 -0.62 -17.41 1.56
C LYS A 25 -1.73 -16.39 1.77
N LYS A 26 -1.55 -15.46 2.71
CA LYS A 26 -2.50 -14.39 2.96
C LYS A 26 -1.79 -13.06 2.91
N PHE A 27 -2.36 -12.12 2.15
CA PHE A 27 -1.78 -10.80 1.97
C PHE A 27 -2.88 -9.74 1.99
N ASP A 28 -2.80 -8.86 2.98
CA ASP A 28 -3.71 -7.72 3.09
C ASP A 28 -2.94 -6.45 2.81
N LEU A 29 -3.51 -5.59 1.98
CA LEU A 29 -2.86 -4.36 1.54
C LEU A 29 -3.81 -3.18 1.74
N ILE A 30 -3.29 -2.13 2.37
CA ILE A 30 -4.00 -0.87 2.55
C ILE A 30 -3.25 0.23 1.81
N PHE A 31 -3.98 0.97 0.98
CA PHE A 31 -3.49 2.20 0.36
C PHE A 31 -4.05 3.38 1.14
N ARG A 32 -3.19 4.11 1.83
CA ARG A 32 -3.55 5.36 2.52
C ARG A 32 -3.12 6.52 1.65
N THR A 33 -4.03 7.44 1.39
CA THR A 33 -3.76 8.58 0.53
C THR A 33 -4.24 9.87 1.20
N GLU A 34 -3.59 10.99 0.89
CA GLU A 34 -4.04 12.29 1.34
C GLU A 34 -5.36 12.67 0.70
N LYS A 35 -5.49 12.36 -0.58
CA LYS A 35 -6.67 12.65 -1.38
C LYS A 35 -7.24 11.37 -1.95
N PRO A 36 -8.55 11.30 -2.21
CA PRO A 36 -9.11 10.14 -2.85
C PRO A 36 -8.45 9.88 -4.21
N LEU A 37 -8.10 8.64 -4.48
CA LEU A 37 -7.60 8.27 -5.79
C LEU A 37 -8.74 8.30 -6.81
N PRO A 38 -8.47 8.68 -8.06
CA PRO A 38 -9.46 8.58 -9.11
C PRO A 38 -9.99 7.14 -9.24
N ALA A 39 -11.26 7.01 -9.62
CA ALA A 39 -11.89 5.71 -9.74
C ALA A 39 -11.14 4.77 -10.69
N TYR A 40 -10.61 5.29 -11.80
CA TYR A 40 -9.89 4.46 -12.76
C TYR A 40 -8.61 3.88 -12.15
N MET A 41 -7.94 4.63 -11.29
CA MET A 41 -6.74 4.14 -10.60
C MET A 41 -7.08 3.06 -9.58
N ARG A 42 -8.17 3.25 -8.82
CA ARG A 42 -8.60 2.22 -7.89
C ARG A 42 -8.97 0.92 -8.60
N LYS A 43 -9.63 1.03 -9.75
CA LYS A 43 -9.96 -0.15 -10.56
C LYS A 43 -8.71 -0.85 -11.06
N ASP A 44 -7.74 -0.10 -11.56
CA ASP A 44 -6.50 -0.68 -12.07
C ASP A 44 -5.70 -1.35 -10.96
N ILE A 45 -5.58 -0.71 -9.82
CA ILE A 45 -4.87 -1.27 -8.66
C ILE A 45 -5.59 -2.53 -8.17
N SER A 46 -6.90 -2.50 -8.09
CA SER A 46 -7.69 -3.66 -7.67
C SER A 46 -7.53 -4.83 -8.62
N ARG A 47 -7.50 -4.57 -9.91
CA ARG A 47 -7.30 -5.61 -10.93
C ARG A 47 -5.91 -6.22 -10.82
N ILE A 48 -4.89 -5.38 -10.68
CA ILE A 48 -3.52 -5.85 -10.54
C ILE A 48 -3.37 -6.71 -9.28
N PHE A 49 -3.94 -6.25 -8.17
CA PHE A 49 -3.92 -7.00 -6.92
C PHE A 49 -4.62 -8.36 -7.07
N HIS A 50 -5.79 -8.36 -7.67
CA HIS A 50 -6.57 -9.57 -7.88
C HIS A 50 -5.82 -10.58 -8.76
N ASP A 51 -5.25 -10.11 -9.88
CA ASP A 51 -4.50 -10.97 -10.79
C ASP A 51 -3.26 -11.56 -10.10
N PHE A 52 -2.56 -10.75 -9.34
CA PHE A 52 -1.42 -11.19 -8.55
C PHE A 52 -1.82 -12.27 -7.54
N ALA A 53 -2.89 -12.03 -6.80
CA ALA A 53 -3.37 -12.98 -5.80
C ALA A 53 -3.79 -14.30 -6.44
N GLU A 54 -4.47 -14.23 -7.56
CA GLU A 54 -4.94 -15.41 -8.27
C GLU A 54 -3.77 -16.26 -8.79
N LEU A 55 -2.78 -15.62 -9.39
CA LEU A 55 -1.58 -16.32 -9.87
C LEU A 55 -0.81 -16.99 -8.76
N GLY A 56 -0.71 -16.34 -7.61
CA GLY A 56 0.06 -16.86 -6.47
C GLY A 56 -0.71 -17.78 -5.54
N GLY A 57 -1.99 -18.00 -5.78
CA GLY A 57 -2.83 -18.74 -4.85
C GLY A 57 -2.95 -18.05 -3.49
N ILE A 58 -2.92 -16.73 -3.50
CA ILE A 58 -2.93 -15.90 -2.30
C ILE A 58 -4.34 -15.41 -2.04
N THR A 59 -4.76 -15.44 -0.78
CA THR A 59 -6.00 -14.81 -0.34
C THR A 59 -5.68 -13.51 0.39
N GLY A 60 -6.67 -12.62 0.50
CA GLY A 60 -6.50 -11.38 1.22
C GLY A 60 -7.36 -10.27 0.67
N GLY A 61 -7.15 -9.08 1.16
CA GLY A 61 -7.96 -7.94 0.82
C GLY A 61 -7.14 -6.71 0.46
N LEU A 62 -7.78 -5.83 -0.29
CA LEU A 62 -7.25 -4.54 -0.67
C LEU A 62 -8.20 -3.47 -0.17
N THR A 63 -7.66 -2.47 0.52
CA THR A 63 -8.45 -1.38 1.08
C THR A 63 -7.85 -0.04 0.68
N PHE A 64 -8.71 0.92 0.36
CA PHE A 64 -8.31 2.30 0.09
C PHE A 64 -8.85 3.19 1.21
N GLN A 65 -7.98 4.02 1.78
CA GLN A 65 -8.33 4.97 2.83
C GLN A 65 -7.87 6.36 2.41
N ALA A 66 -8.82 7.21 2.05
CA ALA A 66 -8.53 8.60 1.72
C ALA A 66 -8.52 9.43 3.00
N SER A 67 -7.71 10.50 3.00
CA SER A 67 -7.56 11.41 4.15
C SER A 67 -7.17 10.65 5.42
N ALA A 68 -6.42 9.57 5.27
CA ALA A 68 -6.07 8.70 6.36
C ALA A 68 -4.93 9.27 7.20
N ARG A 69 -4.85 8.81 8.44
CA ARG A 69 -3.66 9.04 9.25
C ARG A 69 -2.56 8.09 8.78
N PHE A 70 -1.43 8.67 8.44
CA PHE A 70 -0.28 7.88 8.02
C PHE A 70 0.47 7.34 9.23
N ILE A 71 0.99 6.13 9.06
CA ILE A 71 1.84 5.53 10.08
C ILE A 71 3.26 6.02 9.86
N ASN A 72 3.93 6.43 10.94
CA ASN A 72 5.32 6.84 10.85
C ASN A 72 6.20 5.62 10.64
N VAL A 73 7.05 5.71 9.63
CA VAL A 73 8.01 4.64 9.33
C VAL A 73 9.26 4.88 10.17
N PRO A 74 9.64 3.92 11.04
CA PRO A 74 10.76 4.11 11.96
C PRO A 74 12.11 3.82 11.29
N ILE A 75 12.34 4.43 10.15
CA ILE A 75 13.61 4.33 9.44
C ILE A 75 13.97 5.68 8.85
N ASP A 76 15.24 5.84 8.49
CA ASP A 76 15.69 7.01 7.77
C ASP A 76 15.12 6.97 6.36
N TYR A 77 14.74 8.14 5.87
CA TYR A 77 14.32 8.22 4.49
C TYR A 77 15.50 8.60 3.60
N ILE A 78 15.36 8.25 2.34
CA ILE A 78 16.38 8.51 1.33
C ILE A 78 15.81 9.57 0.38
N ASP A 79 16.55 10.65 0.21
CA ASP A 79 16.21 11.75 -0.72
C ASP A 79 14.84 12.38 -0.49
N GLY A 80 14.27 12.19 0.67
CA GLY A 80 13.05 12.87 1.10
C GLY A 80 11.78 12.50 0.38
N GLN A 81 11.80 11.59 -0.56
CA GLN A 81 10.62 11.27 -1.37
C GLN A 81 10.09 9.86 -1.17
N LEU A 82 10.97 8.94 -0.88
CA LEU A 82 10.60 7.55 -0.66
C LEU A 82 11.11 7.09 0.68
N ARG A 83 10.20 6.55 1.47
CA ARG A 83 10.55 5.92 2.74
C ARG A 83 9.94 4.53 2.76
N SER A 84 10.69 3.56 3.23
CA SER A 84 10.20 2.22 3.40
C SER A 84 10.71 1.63 4.70
N GLY A 85 9.98 0.68 5.24
CA GLY A 85 10.37 0.02 6.46
C GLY A 85 9.63 -1.26 6.67
N LEU A 86 10.23 -2.11 7.50
CA LEU A 86 9.63 -3.36 7.91
C LEU A 86 9.17 -3.20 9.35
N VAL A 87 7.90 -3.45 9.61
CA VAL A 87 7.31 -3.37 10.94
C VAL A 87 6.92 -4.76 11.38
N VAL A 88 7.42 -5.17 12.52
CA VAL A 88 7.20 -6.50 13.03
C VAL A 88 6.09 -6.52 14.08
#